data_7a5c805f455ed127d31cda0579b01a5c
#
_entry.id   7a5c805f455ed127d31cda0579b01a5c
#
_cell.length_a   1.000
_cell.length_b   1.000
_cell.length_c   1.000
_cell.angle_alpha   90.00
_cell.angle_beta   90.00
_cell.angle_gamma   90.00
#
_symmetry.space_group_name_H-M   'P 1'
#
loop_
_entity.id
_entity.type
_entity.pdbx_description
1 polymer ?
#
loop_
_entity_poly.entity_id
_entity_poly.type
_entity_poly.pdbx_seq_one_letter_code
_entity_poly.pdbx_strand_id
1 'polypeptide(L)'
;MQENQNLSEEFSYDVIAYPSQILLQTHPTHLAAVAKLYGMNPAPADKCRVLELGCGTGTNLNWQAHGFPESEFVGIDLAQNHIVEAKQDAEELGLQNVSFFQQDVMEITEKTFGKFDYIIAHGLYSWVPDFVREKVLSLYDGLLNAEGIGFISYNVYPGAYRRRIMMDMMKFHTRGIETPIEKVKKGIGFIEFLTEQTAQPQLNREILNAEFENLVKYPLEKIYHDELAEVSQPFYFTEFIADAEKHNLKFLSESENLPTQKDNFPEEIIQAFENISRNIVEYEQFADFLECR
;
A
#
# COMPACT_ATOMS: atom_id res chain seq x y z
N MET A 1 1.37 43.18 -6.05
CA MET A 1 0.58 42.69 -4.91
C MET A 1 -0.09 41.42 -5.39
N GLN A 2 0.53 40.27 -5.13
CA GLN A 2 -0.06 38.95 -5.36
C GLN A 2 -0.81 38.60 -4.07
N GLU A 3 -2.13 38.58 -4.16
CA GLU A 3 -2.98 38.08 -3.09
C GLU A 3 -2.70 36.60 -2.92
N ASN A 4 -2.26 36.23 -1.71
CA ASN A 4 -2.18 34.86 -1.23
C ASN A 4 -3.61 34.28 -1.24
N GLN A 5 -3.92 33.49 -2.23
CA GLN A 5 -5.03 32.54 -2.14
C GLN A 5 -4.53 31.31 -1.34
N ASN A 6 -4.46 31.46 -0.02
CA ASN A 6 -4.49 30.33 0.92
C ASN A 6 -5.95 29.87 1.05
N LEU A 7 -6.47 29.24 0.02
CA LEU A 7 -7.52 28.23 0.20
C LEU A 7 -6.76 26.98 0.62
N SER A 8 -6.88 26.57 1.88
CA SER A 8 -6.51 25.25 2.33
C SER A 8 -7.33 24.26 1.48
N GLU A 9 -6.71 23.68 0.45
CA GLU A 9 -7.31 22.55 -0.24
C GLU A 9 -7.55 21.49 0.83
N GLU A 10 -8.83 21.19 1.06
CA GLU A 10 -9.24 20.19 2.02
C GLU A 10 -8.63 18.84 1.59
N PHE A 11 -7.91 18.17 2.50
CA PHE A 11 -7.23 16.93 2.16
C PHE A 11 -8.25 15.88 1.70
N SER A 12 -8.04 15.26 0.55
CA SER A 12 -9.06 14.43 -0.12
C SER A 12 -9.60 13.28 0.75
N TYR A 13 -8.79 12.74 1.67
CA TYR A 13 -9.19 11.71 2.62
C TYR A 13 -10.05 12.25 3.78
N ASP A 14 -10.00 13.55 4.08
CA ASP A 14 -10.94 14.20 5.00
C ASP A 14 -12.30 14.45 4.34
N VAL A 15 -12.36 14.55 2.99
CA VAL A 15 -13.60 14.71 2.23
C VAL A 15 -14.33 13.37 2.06
N ILE A 16 -13.59 12.31 1.73
CA ILE A 16 -14.10 10.94 1.59
C ILE A 16 -13.11 10.00 2.26
N ALA A 17 -13.56 9.30 3.31
CA ALA A 17 -12.73 8.31 3.99
C ALA A 17 -12.41 7.12 3.06
N TYR A 18 -11.18 6.62 3.12
CA TYR A 18 -10.82 5.34 2.50
C TYR A 18 -11.44 4.19 3.31
N PRO A 19 -12.00 3.16 2.66
CA PRO A 19 -12.60 2.04 3.37
C PRO A 19 -11.60 1.29 4.26
N SER A 20 -11.96 1.08 5.51
CA SER A 20 -11.16 0.35 6.48
C SER A 20 -10.99 -1.12 6.12
N GLN A 21 -9.82 -1.69 6.40
CA GLN A 21 -9.48 -3.08 6.14
C GLN A 21 -8.66 -3.69 7.29
N ILE A 22 -8.89 -4.97 7.57
CA ILE A 22 -7.98 -5.81 8.35
C ILE A 22 -7.04 -6.50 7.37
N LEU A 23 -5.74 -6.38 7.61
CA LEU A 23 -4.68 -6.82 6.70
C LEU A 23 -3.88 -7.96 7.36
N LEU A 24 -4.27 -9.20 7.11
CA LEU A 24 -3.65 -10.38 7.75
C LEU A 24 -2.15 -10.48 7.46
N GLN A 25 -1.73 -10.09 6.26
CA GLN A 25 -0.34 -10.11 5.81
C GLN A 25 0.57 -9.11 6.54
N THR A 26 0.00 -8.10 7.21
CA THR A 26 0.77 -7.13 8.01
C THR A 26 0.86 -7.49 9.49
N HIS A 27 0.17 -8.56 9.89
CA HIS A 27 0.08 -8.96 11.29
C HIS A 27 1.45 -9.40 11.84
N PRO A 28 1.90 -8.94 13.02
CA PRO A 28 3.22 -9.26 13.57
C PRO A 28 3.51 -10.76 13.66
N THR A 29 2.51 -11.59 13.98
CA THR A 29 2.66 -13.05 13.98
C THR A 29 3.02 -13.59 12.60
N HIS A 30 2.38 -13.08 11.56
CA HIS A 30 2.64 -13.48 10.18
C HIS A 30 4.04 -13.04 9.77
N LEU A 31 4.38 -11.75 9.95
CA LEU A 31 5.69 -11.20 9.63
C LEU A 31 6.82 -11.92 10.38
N ALA A 32 6.62 -12.21 11.68
CA ALA A 32 7.58 -12.97 12.46
C ALA A 32 7.74 -14.41 11.96
N ALA A 33 6.67 -15.07 11.54
CA ALA A 33 6.73 -16.42 10.98
C ALA A 33 7.54 -16.45 9.69
N VAL A 34 7.27 -15.49 8.78
CA VAL A 34 8.04 -15.32 7.54
C VAL A 34 9.52 -15.12 7.86
N ALA A 35 9.84 -14.16 8.73
CA ALA A 35 11.23 -13.85 9.08
C ALA A 35 11.99 -15.05 9.67
N LYS A 36 11.32 -15.84 10.52
CA LYS A 36 11.91 -17.06 11.08
C LYS A 36 12.22 -18.14 10.04
N LEU A 37 11.38 -18.27 9.00
CA LEU A 37 11.64 -19.19 7.88
C LEU A 37 12.93 -18.83 7.14
N TYR A 38 13.28 -17.54 7.12
CA TYR A 38 14.53 -17.02 6.53
C TYR A 38 15.69 -16.87 7.53
N GLY A 39 15.55 -17.46 8.74
CA GLY A 39 16.62 -17.54 9.73
C GLY A 39 16.81 -16.29 10.59
N MET A 40 15.91 -15.33 10.55
CA MET A 40 15.92 -14.18 11.45
C MET A 40 15.35 -14.53 12.83
N ASN A 41 15.62 -13.68 13.83
CA ASN A 41 15.09 -13.79 15.17
C ASN A 41 14.30 -12.53 15.57
N PRO A 42 13.15 -12.25 14.92
CA PRO A 42 12.35 -11.08 15.19
C PRO A 42 11.72 -11.10 16.57
N ALA A 43 11.32 -9.93 17.07
CA ALA A 43 10.55 -9.82 18.31
C ALA A 43 9.26 -10.66 18.23
N PRO A 44 8.85 -11.35 19.30
CA PRO A 44 7.60 -12.10 19.33
C PRO A 44 6.40 -11.16 19.27
N ALA A 45 5.34 -11.56 18.56
CA ALA A 45 4.18 -10.71 18.29
C ALA A 45 3.42 -10.27 19.55
N ASP A 46 3.47 -11.06 20.61
CA ASP A 46 2.84 -10.79 21.90
C ASP A 46 3.64 -9.82 22.79
N LYS A 47 4.85 -9.44 22.36
CA LYS A 47 5.68 -8.46 23.06
C LYS A 47 6.58 -7.71 22.07
N CYS A 48 5.98 -6.80 21.31
CA CYS A 48 6.66 -6.02 20.30
C CYS A 48 6.13 -4.58 20.22
N ARG A 49 6.81 -3.75 19.45
CA ARG A 49 6.36 -2.41 19.07
C ARG A 49 6.11 -2.34 17.58
N VAL A 50 4.94 -1.89 17.19
CA VAL A 50 4.47 -1.80 15.80
C VAL A 50 4.17 -0.35 15.44
N LEU A 51 4.66 0.11 14.30
CA LEU A 51 4.31 1.40 13.69
C LEU A 51 3.59 1.16 12.36
N GLU A 52 2.45 1.81 12.15
CA GLU A 52 1.78 1.85 10.84
C GLU A 52 1.77 3.28 10.30
N LEU A 53 2.38 3.47 9.13
CA LEU A 53 2.43 4.73 8.39
C LEU A 53 1.28 4.75 7.38
N GLY A 54 0.39 5.76 7.47
CA GLY A 54 -0.85 5.79 6.71
C GLY A 54 -1.87 4.79 7.27
N CYS A 55 -2.12 4.83 8.58
CA CYS A 55 -2.97 3.86 9.27
C CYS A 55 -4.49 4.00 8.98
N GLY A 56 -4.89 5.05 8.23
CA GLY A 56 -6.30 5.35 7.98
C GLY A 56 -7.10 5.47 9.26
N THR A 57 -8.29 4.86 9.28
CA THR A 57 -9.18 4.84 10.46
C THR A 57 -8.73 3.86 11.56
N GLY A 58 -7.51 3.34 11.50
CA GLY A 58 -6.90 2.54 12.56
C GLY A 58 -7.44 1.11 12.71
N THR A 59 -8.38 0.68 11.88
CA THR A 59 -9.04 -0.63 12.01
C THR A 59 -8.04 -1.79 12.07
N ASN A 60 -6.99 -1.76 11.23
CA ASN A 60 -5.95 -2.78 11.22
C ASN A 60 -5.18 -2.85 12.55
N LEU A 61 -4.74 -1.70 13.06
CA LEU A 61 -4.01 -1.64 14.34
C LEU A 61 -4.90 -1.94 15.54
N ASN A 62 -6.14 -1.45 15.58
CA ASN A 62 -7.08 -1.74 16.66
C ASN A 62 -7.32 -3.26 16.79
N TRP A 63 -7.49 -3.93 15.65
CA TRP A 63 -7.64 -5.38 15.62
C TRP A 63 -6.39 -6.11 16.15
N GLN A 64 -5.18 -5.69 15.74
CA GLN A 64 -3.92 -6.26 16.22
C GLN A 64 -3.71 -5.98 17.72
N ALA A 65 -3.96 -4.74 18.18
CA ALA A 65 -3.82 -4.35 19.56
C ALA A 65 -4.75 -5.12 20.51
N HIS A 66 -5.97 -5.41 20.05
CA HIS A 66 -6.92 -6.25 20.81
C HIS A 66 -6.38 -7.67 21.04
N GLY A 67 -5.69 -8.22 20.04
CA GLY A 67 -5.09 -9.58 20.12
C GLY A 67 -3.83 -9.66 20.99
N PHE A 68 -3.11 -8.56 21.17
CA PHE A 68 -1.78 -8.54 21.82
C PHE A 68 -1.66 -7.40 22.87
N PRO A 69 -2.26 -7.55 24.05
CA PRO A 69 -2.32 -6.50 25.05
C PRO A 69 -0.97 -6.09 25.66
N GLU A 70 0.09 -6.92 25.54
CA GLU A 70 1.44 -6.59 26.02
C GLU A 70 2.33 -5.93 24.96
N SER A 71 1.86 -5.83 23.72
CA SER A 71 2.53 -5.15 22.60
C SER A 71 2.02 -3.72 22.49
N GLU A 72 2.86 -2.82 21.96
CA GLU A 72 2.54 -1.40 21.76
C GLU A 72 2.34 -1.13 20.26
N PHE A 73 1.26 -0.42 19.95
CA PHE A 73 0.90 -0.07 18.58
C PHE A 73 0.81 1.43 18.40
N VAL A 74 1.43 1.94 17.34
CA VAL A 74 1.41 3.36 16.98
C VAL A 74 0.92 3.49 15.54
N GLY A 75 -0.15 4.26 15.34
CA GLY A 75 -0.69 4.60 14.03
C GLY A 75 -0.51 6.07 13.70
N ILE A 76 -0.13 6.35 12.46
CA ILE A 76 0.10 7.72 11.97
C ILE A 76 -0.65 7.89 10.66
N ASP A 77 -1.41 8.96 10.55
CA ASP A 77 -2.07 9.38 9.31
C ASP A 77 -2.09 10.90 9.21
N LEU A 78 -2.17 11.42 7.99
CA LEU A 78 -2.27 12.85 7.73
C LEU A 78 -3.71 13.35 7.89
N ALA A 79 -4.71 12.49 7.60
CA ALA A 79 -6.13 12.81 7.67
C ALA A 79 -6.61 12.92 9.12
N GLN A 80 -7.06 14.12 9.52
CA GLN A 80 -7.56 14.37 10.88
C GLN A 80 -8.79 13.52 11.20
N ASN A 81 -9.72 13.39 10.25
CA ASN A 81 -10.95 12.64 10.44
C ASN A 81 -10.68 11.15 10.68
N HIS A 82 -9.71 10.57 9.98
CA HIS A 82 -9.27 9.19 10.19
C HIS A 82 -8.74 8.97 11.61
N ILE A 83 -7.90 9.89 12.11
CA ILE A 83 -7.32 9.77 13.45
C ILE A 83 -8.37 9.95 14.55
N VAL A 84 -9.38 10.80 14.33
CA VAL A 84 -10.51 10.94 15.27
C VAL A 84 -11.28 9.62 15.37
N GLU A 85 -11.63 9.00 14.24
CA GLU A 85 -12.33 7.71 14.18
C GLU A 85 -11.48 6.59 14.82
N ALA A 86 -10.19 6.50 14.46
CA ALA A 86 -9.27 5.50 15.01
C ALA A 86 -9.19 5.53 16.56
N LYS A 87 -9.14 6.74 17.14
CA LYS A 87 -9.12 6.93 18.61
C LYS A 87 -10.44 6.57 19.23
N GLN A 88 -11.56 6.94 18.61
CA GLN A 88 -12.90 6.60 19.09
C GLN A 88 -13.09 5.09 19.13
N ASP A 89 -12.75 4.39 18.07
CA ASP A 89 -12.83 2.93 18.00
C ASP A 89 -11.95 2.25 19.06
N ALA A 90 -10.72 2.75 19.28
CA ALA A 90 -9.82 2.25 20.32
C ALA A 90 -10.42 2.43 21.73
N GLU A 91 -11.05 3.57 22.01
CA GLU A 91 -11.72 3.85 23.27
C GLU A 91 -12.95 2.94 23.48
N GLU A 92 -13.79 2.75 22.44
CA GLU A 92 -14.96 1.87 22.48
C GLU A 92 -14.57 0.41 22.72
N LEU A 93 -13.43 -0.03 22.16
CA LEU A 93 -12.86 -1.36 22.39
C LEU A 93 -12.10 -1.49 23.73
N GLY A 94 -11.90 -0.39 24.47
CA GLY A 94 -11.18 -0.38 25.75
C GLY A 94 -9.68 -0.63 25.61
N LEU A 95 -9.08 -0.37 24.46
CA LEU A 95 -7.66 -0.60 24.19
C LEU A 95 -6.79 0.45 24.89
N GLN A 96 -5.70 -0.02 25.53
CA GLN A 96 -4.76 0.84 26.24
C GLN A 96 -3.35 0.82 25.62
N ASN A 97 -3.14 -0.03 24.65
CA ASN A 97 -1.84 -0.35 24.05
C ASN A 97 -1.73 0.12 22.60
N VAL A 98 -2.65 0.95 22.13
CA VAL A 98 -2.61 1.59 20.81
C VAL A 98 -2.73 3.11 20.94
N SER A 99 -1.97 3.83 20.11
CA SER A 99 -2.00 5.30 20.06
C SER A 99 -2.02 5.78 18.62
N PHE A 100 -2.86 6.76 18.32
CA PHE A 100 -3.00 7.32 16.97
C PHE A 100 -2.63 8.81 16.96
N PHE A 101 -1.89 9.23 15.92
CA PHE A 101 -1.41 10.61 15.78
C PHE A 101 -1.71 11.14 14.39
N GLN A 102 -2.33 12.32 14.32
CA GLN A 102 -2.34 13.10 13.09
C GLN A 102 -0.94 13.71 12.94
N GLN A 103 -0.19 13.20 11.98
CA GLN A 103 1.19 13.60 11.80
C GLN A 103 1.64 13.43 10.35
N ASP A 104 2.36 14.43 9.82
CA ASP A 104 3.05 14.29 8.55
C ASP A 104 4.28 13.38 8.74
N VAL A 105 4.43 12.37 7.89
CA VAL A 105 5.59 11.46 7.90
C VAL A 105 6.91 12.23 7.73
N MET A 106 6.89 13.38 7.07
CA MET A 106 8.06 14.25 6.89
C MET A 106 8.63 14.78 8.20
N GLU A 107 7.81 14.91 9.24
CA GLU A 107 8.20 15.44 10.55
C GLU A 107 8.68 14.36 11.54
N ILE A 108 8.52 13.06 11.18
CA ILE A 108 8.86 11.95 12.06
C ILE A 108 10.37 11.75 12.14
N THR A 109 10.85 11.49 13.34
CA THR A 109 12.24 11.16 13.65
C THR A 109 12.30 10.07 14.73
N GLU A 110 13.49 9.47 14.94
CA GLU A 110 13.69 8.53 16.05
C GLU A 110 13.34 9.13 17.42
N LYS A 111 13.53 10.43 17.61
CA LYS A 111 13.20 11.13 18.85
C LYS A 111 11.68 11.24 19.08
N THR A 112 10.89 11.13 18.02
CA THR A 112 9.43 11.26 18.11
C THR A 112 8.82 10.05 18.80
N PHE A 113 9.19 8.84 18.38
CA PHE A 113 8.56 7.59 18.84
C PHE A 113 9.54 6.49 19.26
N GLY A 114 10.85 6.67 19.08
CA GLY A 114 11.86 5.63 19.32
C GLY A 114 11.90 4.57 18.22
N LYS A 115 12.34 3.38 18.57
CA LYS A 115 12.49 2.23 17.65
C LYS A 115 11.31 1.29 17.70
N PHE A 116 11.12 0.53 16.60
CA PHE A 116 10.04 -0.44 16.41
C PHE A 116 10.57 -1.80 15.97
N ASP A 117 9.84 -2.84 16.28
CA ASP A 117 10.13 -4.20 15.83
C ASP A 117 9.47 -4.48 14.46
N TYR A 118 8.34 -3.83 14.21
CA TYR A 118 7.61 -3.91 12.94
C TYR A 118 7.20 -2.53 12.48
N ILE A 119 7.45 -2.23 11.20
CA ILE A 119 6.95 -1.00 10.56
C ILE A 119 6.13 -1.41 9.34
N ILE A 120 4.93 -0.87 9.22
CA ILE A 120 3.95 -1.18 8.16
C ILE A 120 3.66 0.09 7.38
N ALA A 121 3.72 0.01 6.05
CA ALA A 121 3.17 1.00 5.14
C ALA A 121 2.35 0.26 4.06
N HIS A 122 1.06 0.07 4.32
CA HIS A 122 0.15 -0.53 3.36
C HIS A 122 -0.64 0.54 2.61
N GLY A 123 -0.64 0.47 1.27
CA GLY A 123 -1.38 1.42 0.45
C GLY A 123 -0.88 2.86 0.54
N LEU A 124 0.40 3.09 0.82
CA LEU A 124 1.02 4.42 0.93
C LEU A 124 2.03 4.68 -0.19
N TYR A 125 2.99 3.78 -0.39
CA TYR A 125 4.20 4.03 -1.18
C TYR A 125 3.93 4.44 -2.63
N SER A 126 2.96 3.85 -3.30
CA SER A 126 2.59 4.20 -4.68
C SER A 126 1.75 5.48 -4.81
N TRP A 127 1.26 6.03 -3.70
CA TRP A 127 0.26 7.10 -3.69
C TRP A 127 0.80 8.44 -3.19
N VAL A 128 2.09 8.50 -2.91
CA VAL A 128 2.77 9.70 -2.41
C VAL A 128 3.87 10.16 -3.37
N PRO A 129 4.26 11.46 -3.35
CA PRO A 129 5.36 12.00 -4.14
C PRO A 129 6.72 11.36 -3.82
N ASP A 130 7.70 11.46 -4.72
CA ASP A 130 9.05 10.89 -4.60
C ASP A 130 9.73 11.25 -3.27
N PHE A 131 9.69 12.53 -2.88
CA PHE A 131 10.35 12.98 -1.66
C PHE A 131 9.72 12.38 -0.38
N VAL A 132 8.41 12.04 -0.41
CA VAL A 132 7.73 11.35 0.69
C VAL A 132 8.14 9.88 0.70
N ARG A 133 8.29 9.22 -0.47
CA ARG A 133 8.79 7.83 -0.57
C ARG A 133 10.20 7.70 0.01
N GLU A 134 11.09 8.61 -0.36
CA GLU A 134 12.45 8.68 0.22
C GLU A 134 12.40 8.81 1.74
N LYS A 135 11.52 9.68 2.25
CA LYS A 135 11.33 9.81 3.70
C LYS A 135 10.80 8.54 4.34
N VAL A 136 9.80 7.87 3.73
CA VAL A 136 9.28 6.59 4.21
C VAL A 136 10.41 5.57 4.33
N LEU A 137 11.21 5.33 3.29
CA LEU A 137 12.34 4.40 3.36
C LEU A 137 13.36 4.79 4.42
N SER A 138 13.65 6.09 4.58
CA SER A 138 14.56 6.57 5.63
C SER A 138 14.01 6.31 7.04
N LEU A 139 12.68 6.30 7.23
CA LEU A 139 12.07 5.96 8.51
C LEU A 139 12.24 4.47 8.84
N TYR A 140 12.17 3.59 7.86
CA TYR A 140 12.46 2.16 8.09
C TYR A 140 13.91 1.96 8.54
N ASP A 141 14.89 2.55 7.86
CA ASP A 141 16.30 2.50 8.26
C ASP A 141 16.52 3.11 9.67
N GLY A 142 15.90 4.28 9.91
CA GLY A 142 16.06 5.02 11.16
C GLY A 142 15.32 4.43 12.35
N LEU A 143 14.16 3.79 12.17
CA LEU A 143 13.26 3.42 13.26
C LEU A 143 13.15 1.90 13.49
N LEU A 144 13.58 1.03 12.57
CA LEU A 144 13.60 -0.40 12.84
C LEU A 144 14.68 -0.77 13.86
N ASN A 145 14.37 -1.73 14.71
CA ASN A 145 15.35 -2.46 15.51
C ASN A 145 16.22 -3.35 14.60
N ALA A 146 17.35 -3.87 15.10
CA ALA A 146 18.31 -4.63 14.32
C ALA A 146 17.72 -5.88 13.63
N GLU A 147 16.78 -6.58 14.29
CA GLU A 147 16.02 -7.72 13.76
C GLU A 147 14.58 -7.31 13.39
N GLY A 148 14.36 -6.01 13.18
CA GLY A 148 13.04 -5.47 12.86
C GLY A 148 12.61 -5.80 11.43
N ILE A 149 11.30 -5.91 11.21
CA ILE A 149 10.70 -6.26 9.93
C ILE A 149 9.91 -5.06 9.39
N GLY A 150 10.21 -4.68 8.16
CA GLY A 150 9.45 -3.68 7.41
C GLY A 150 8.49 -4.35 6.42
N PHE A 151 7.25 -3.90 6.39
CA PHE A 151 6.27 -4.27 5.36
C PHE A 151 5.90 -3.04 4.54
N ILE A 152 6.06 -3.11 3.23
CA ILE A 152 5.65 -2.05 2.29
C ILE A 152 4.86 -2.69 1.16
N SER A 153 3.62 -2.22 0.93
CA SER A 153 2.88 -2.56 -0.28
C SER A 153 2.94 -1.42 -1.30
N TYR A 154 3.01 -1.78 -2.57
CA TYR A 154 3.03 -0.84 -3.67
C TYR A 154 2.45 -1.48 -4.93
N ASN A 155 2.05 -0.65 -5.91
CA ASN A 155 1.58 -1.13 -7.20
C ASN A 155 2.77 -1.53 -8.08
N VAL A 156 2.65 -2.67 -8.76
CA VAL A 156 3.75 -3.32 -9.47
C VAL A 156 3.54 -3.27 -10.99
N TYR A 157 4.64 -3.04 -11.74
CA TYR A 157 4.72 -3.27 -13.18
C TYR A 157 5.14 -4.72 -13.48
N PRO A 158 4.61 -5.32 -14.57
CA PRO A 158 3.85 -4.73 -15.70
C PRO A 158 2.32 -4.67 -15.50
N GLY A 159 1.75 -5.33 -14.48
CA GLY A 159 0.29 -5.41 -14.29
C GLY A 159 -0.39 -4.06 -14.20
N ALA A 160 0.24 -3.10 -13.54
CA ALA A 160 -0.29 -1.74 -13.40
C ALA A 160 -0.54 -1.02 -14.75
N TYR A 161 0.10 -1.42 -15.86
CA TYR A 161 -0.17 -0.81 -17.17
C TYR A 161 -1.61 -1.02 -17.63
N ARG A 162 -2.19 -2.20 -17.38
CA ARG A 162 -3.58 -2.50 -17.78
C ARG A 162 -4.56 -1.58 -17.02
N ARG A 163 -4.40 -1.50 -15.71
CA ARG A 163 -5.21 -0.64 -14.86
C ARG A 163 -5.05 0.84 -15.26
N ARG A 164 -3.83 1.27 -15.60
CA ARG A 164 -3.50 2.64 -16.00
C ARG A 164 -4.28 3.11 -17.21
N ILE A 165 -4.52 2.23 -18.20
CA ILE A 165 -5.33 2.56 -19.38
C ILE A 165 -6.72 3.05 -18.94
N MET A 166 -7.38 2.32 -18.04
CA MET A 166 -8.70 2.66 -17.53
C MET A 166 -8.66 3.94 -16.68
N MET A 167 -7.69 4.07 -15.77
CA MET A 167 -7.51 5.26 -14.94
C MET A 167 -7.38 6.54 -15.78
N ASP A 168 -6.54 6.52 -16.82
CA ASP A 168 -6.30 7.68 -17.67
C ASP A 168 -7.57 8.07 -18.45
N MET A 169 -8.36 7.08 -18.91
CA MET A 169 -9.65 7.31 -19.55
C MET A 169 -10.66 7.95 -18.58
N MET A 170 -10.76 7.41 -17.34
CA MET A 170 -11.64 7.95 -16.30
C MET A 170 -11.24 9.38 -15.94
N LYS A 171 -9.96 9.63 -15.66
CA LYS A 171 -9.43 10.97 -15.33
C LYS A 171 -9.70 11.96 -16.45
N PHE A 172 -9.48 11.58 -17.70
CA PHE A 172 -9.75 12.45 -18.86
C PHE A 172 -11.23 12.80 -18.98
N HIS A 173 -12.13 11.83 -18.84
CA HIS A 173 -13.58 12.04 -18.98
C HIS A 173 -14.15 12.89 -17.85
N THR A 174 -13.61 12.75 -16.64
CA THR A 174 -14.15 13.38 -15.42
C THR A 174 -13.46 14.69 -15.04
N ARG A 175 -12.57 15.22 -15.88
CA ARG A 175 -11.93 16.53 -15.65
C ARG A 175 -12.98 17.62 -15.53
N GLY A 176 -12.81 18.51 -14.54
CA GLY A 176 -13.76 19.59 -14.26
C GLY A 176 -15.01 19.17 -13.46
N ILE A 177 -15.12 17.91 -13.05
CA ILE A 177 -16.14 17.49 -12.09
C ILE A 177 -15.51 17.59 -10.69
N GLU A 178 -16.08 18.42 -9.83
CA GLU A 178 -15.56 18.69 -8.49
C GLU A 178 -16.09 17.70 -7.46
N THR A 179 -17.37 17.30 -7.58
CA THR A 179 -18.01 16.39 -6.61
C THR A 179 -17.44 14.97 -6.74
N PRO A 180 -16.73 14.43 -5.71
CA PRO A 180 -16.00 13.17 -5.81
C PRO A 180 -16.84 11.97 -6.23
N ILE A 181 -17.99 11.75 -5.59
CA ILE A 181 -18.87 10.61 -5.91
C ILE A 181 -19.49 10.74 -7.31
N GLU A 182 -19.81 11.96 -7.75
CA GLU A 182 -20.28 12.19 -9.13
C GLU A 182 -19.15 11.87 -10.12
N LYS A 183 -17.94 12.32 -9.82
CA LYS A 183 -16.73 12.06 -10.62
C LYS A 183 -16.53 10.55 -10.83
N VAL A 184 -16.61 9.75 -9.75
CA VAL A 184 -16.51 8.28 -9.82
C VAL A 184 -17.63 7.70 -10.68
N LYS A 185 -18.89 8.06 -10.42
CA LYS A 185 -20.04 7.52 -11.19
C LYS A 185 -19.96 7.84 -12.67
N LYS A 186 -19.52 9.03 -13.03
CA LYS A 186 -19.32 9.42 -14.44
C LYS A 186 -18.15 8.68 -15.07
N GLY A 187 -17.06 8.46 -14.32
CA GLY A 187 -15.92 7.65 -14.76
C GLY A 187 -16.34 6.21 -15.03
N ILE A 188 -17.02 5.56 -14.10
CA ILE A 188 -17.55 4.20 -14.26
C ILE A 188 -18.47 4.09 -15.48
N GLY A 189 -19.47 4.98 -15.59
CA GLY A 189 -20.42 4.96 -16.72
C GLY A 189 -19.72 5.19 -18.07
N PHE A 190 -18.62 5.93 -18.10
CA PHE A 190 -17.83 6.09 -19.33
C PHE A 190 -17.09 4.81 -19.72
N ILE A 191 -16.47 4.11 -18.75
CA ILE A 191 -15.81 2.84 -19.03
C ILE A 191 -16.84 1.78 -19.45
N GLU A 192 -17.98 1.68 -18.75
CA GLU A 192 -19.10 0.80 -19.12
C GLU A 192 -19.54 1.02 -20.57
N PHE A 193 -19.78 2.29 -20.94
CA PHE A 193 -20.09 2.65 -22.32
C PHE A 193 -19.04 2.14 -23.30
N LEU A 194 -17.74 2.29 -22.97
CA LEU A 194 -16.67 1.83 -23.85
C LEU A 194 -16.61 0.31 -23.98
N THR A 195 -16.87 -0.44 -22.91
CA THR A 195 -16.85 -1.92 -22.94
C THR A 195 -17.93 -2.49 -23.87
N GLU A 196 -19.04 -1.78 -24.02
CA GLU A 196 -20.14 -2.18 -24.91
C GLU A 196 -19.88 -1.90 -26.40
N GLN A 197 -18.87 -1.07 -26.74
CA GLN A 197 -18.61 -0.71 -28.13
C GLN A 197 -17.90 -1.81 -28.90
N THR A 198 -18.48 -2.21 -30.04
CA THR A 198 -17.89 -3.22 -30.93
C THR A 198 -16.82 -2.65 -31.88
N ALA A 199 -16.75 -1.33 -32.00
CA ALA A 199 -15.83 -0.63 -32.90
C ALA A 199 -14.37 -0.65 -32.45
N GLN A 200 -14.10 -0.94 -31.16
CA GLN A 200 -12.73 -0.97 -30.66
C GLN A 200 -12.01 -2.28 -31.01
N PRO A 201 -10.66 -2.28 -31.11
CA PRO A 201 -9.87 -3.49 -31.32
C PRO A 201 -10.17 -4.55 -30.25
N GLN A 202 -10.19 -5.82 -30.63
CA GLN A 202 -10.56 -6.93 -29.74
C GLN A 202 -9.71 -6.96 -28.47
N LEU A 203 -8.39 -6.87 -28.59
CA LEU A 203 -7.48 -6.88 -27.45
C LEU A 203 -7.78 -5.76 -26.45
N ASN A 204 -8.05 -4.55 -26.95
CA ASN A 204 -8.38 -3.41 -26.09
C ASN A 204 -9.69 -3.64 -25.32
N ARG A 205 -10.68 -4.27 -25.97
CA ARG A 205 -11.95 -4.62 -25.33
C ARG A 205 -11.78 -5.68 -24.25
N GLU A 206 -10.94 -6.70 -24.49
CA GLU A 206 -10.66 -7.74 -23.52
C GLU A 206 -10.00 -7.16 -22.26
N ILE A 207 -9.02 -6.26 -22.42
CA ILE A 207 -8.37 -5.58 -21.31
C ILE A 207 -9.37 -4.71 -20.54
N LEU A 208 -10.14 -3.87 -21.22
CA LEU A 208 -11.12 -2.98 -20.58
C LEU A 208 -12.20 -3.76 -19.84
N ASN A 209 -12.72 -4.86 -20.41
CA ASN A 209 -13.70 -5.69 -19.74
C ASN A 209 -13.14 -6.30 -18.46
N ALA A 210 -11.94 -6.87 -18.51
CA ALA A 210 -11.32 -7.48 -17.33
C ALA A 210 -11.07 -6.45 -16.22
N GLU A 211 -10.56 -5.27 -16.54
CA GLU A 211 -10.33 -4.20 -15.57
C GLU A 211 -11.67 -3.63 -15.04
N PHE A 212 -12.68 -3.47 -15.87
CA PHE A 212 -14.00 -3.00 -15.47
C PHE A 212 -14.70 -3.98 -14.53
N GLU A 213 -14.68 -5.29 -14.83
CA GLU A 213 -15.22 -6.34 -13.96
C GLU A 213 -14.57 -6.34 -12.57
N ASN A 214 -13.29 -5.96 -12.49
CA ASN A 214 -12.60 -5.79 -11.21
C ASN A 214 -13.00 -4.50 -10.53
N LEU A 215 -13.05 -3.39 -11.25
CA LEU A 215 -13.40 -2.07 -10.74
C LEU A 215 -14.74 -2.05 -9.99
N VAL A 216 -15.79 -2.61 -10.61
CA VAL A 216 -17.16 -2.56 -10.06
C VAL A 216 -17.38 -3.41 -8.81
N LYS A 217 -16.39 -4.19 -8.37
CA LYS A 217 -16.42 -4.93 -7.10
C LYS A 217 -16.11 -4.04 -5.90
N TYR A 218 -15.53 -2.87 -6.12
CA TYR A 218 -15.08 -1.97 -5.06
C TYR A 218 -16.10 -0.88 -4.74
N PRO A 219 -16.17 -0.38 -3.50
CA PRO A 219 -16.99 0.76 -3.14
C PRO A 219 -16.49 2.03 -3.82
N LEU A 220 -17.40 3.00 -4.01
CA LEU A 220 -17.11 4.23 -4.75
C LEU A 220 -15.98 5.05 -4.11
N GLU A 221 -15.89 5.02 -2.80
CA GLU A 221 -14.87 5.69 -2.00
C GLU A 221 -13.48 5.17 -2.36
N LYS A 222 -13.32 3.84 -2.43
CA LYS A 222 -12.07 3.21 -2.86
C LYS A 222 -11.72 3.57 -4.30
N ILE A 223 -12.71 3.50 -5.20
CA ILE A 223 -12.50 3.86 -6.62
C ILE A 223 -12.06 5.32 -6.75
N TYR A 224 -12.60 6.23 -5.93
CA TYR A 224 -12.17 7.62 -5.94
C TYR A 224 -10.68 7.77 -5.64
N HIS A 225 -10.23 7.18 -4.55
CA HIS A 225 -8.85 7.29 -4.11
C HIS A 225 -7.86 6.50 -4.97
N ASP A 226 -8.29 5.36 -5.52
CA ASP A 226 -7.41 4.49 -6.30
C ASP A 226 -7.35 4.89 -7.78
N GLU A 227 -8.51 5.07 -8.44
CA GLU A 227 -8.54 5.27 -9.89
C GLU A 227 -8.46 6.75 -10.31
N LEU A 228 -8.84 7.65 -9.43
CA LEU A 228 -8.83 9.08 -9.69
C LEU A 228 -7.76 9.85 -8.91
N ALA A 229 -6.87 9.14 -8.20
CA ALA A 229 -5.75 9.70 -7.46
C ALA A 229 -4.88 10.60 -8.33
N GLU A 230 -4.40 11.72 -7.80
CA GLU A 230 -3.46 12.61 -8.51
C GLU A 230 -2.10 11.94 -8.69
N VAL A 231 -1.60 11.34 -7.62
CA VAL A 231 -0.35 10.57 -7.61
C VAL A 231 -0.69 9.08 -7.64
N SER A 232 -0.14 8.38 -8.63
CA SER A 232 -0.20 6.92 -8.74
C SER A 232 1.06 6.46 -9.47
N GLN A 233 2.03 5.95 -8.72
CA GLN A 233 3.34 5.53 -9.23
C GLN A 233 3.59 4.07 -8.93
N PRO A 234 3.37 3.17 -9.90
CA PRO A 234 3.84 1.79 -9.83
C PRO A 234 5.35 1.69 -10.05
N PHE A 235 5.93 0.59 -9.60
CA PHE A 235 7.36 0.30 -9.72
C PHE A 235 7.58 -1.11 -10.28
N TYR A 236 8.70 -1.31 -10.98
CA TYR A 236 9.26 -2.64 -11.11
C TYR A 236 9.85 -3.08 -9.78
N PHE A 237 9.78 -4.37 -9.47
CA PHE A 237 10.35 -4.90 -8.22
C PHE A 237 11.82 -4.53 -8.05
N THR A 238 12.60 -4.65 -9.13
CA THR A 238 14.02 -4.27 -9.14
C THR A 238 14.26 -2.80 -8.84
N GLU A 239 13.37 -1.89 -9.25
CA GLU A 239 13.48 -0.45 -8.96
C GLU A 239 13.21 -0.19 -7.47
N PHE A 240 12.14 -0.78 -6.94
CA PHE A 240 11.80 -0.66 -5.52
C PHE A 240 12.92 -1.18 -4.61
N ILE A 241 13.50 -2.35 -4.93
CA ILE A 241 14.60 -2.91 -4.15
C ILE A 241 15.84 -2.02 -4.23
N ALA A 242 16.16 -1.48 -5.41
CA ALA A 242 17.30 -0.55 -5.56
C ALA A 242 17.11 0.73 -4.71
N ASP A 243 15.88 1.23 -4.57
CA ASP A 243 15.56 2.36 -3.69
C ASP A 243 15.66 1.98 -2.21
N ALA A 244 15.13 0.82 -1.82
CA ALA A 244 15.22 0.31 -0.46
C ALA A 244 16.68 0.07 0.00
N GLU A 245 17.54 -0.45 -0.89
CA GLU A 245 18.96 -0.68 -0.60
C GLU A 245 19.74 0.60 -0.31
N LYS A 246 19.35 1.75 -0.88
CA LYS A 246 19.94 3.07 -0.55
C LYS A 246 19.74 3.45 0.93
N HIS A 247 18.73 2.85 1.57
CA HIS A 247 18.37 3.03 2.96
C HIS A 247 18.72 1.81 3.84
N ASN A 248 19.74 1.05 3.46
CA ASN A 248 20.24 -0.13 4.19
C ASN A 248 19.19 -1.24 4.41
N LEU A 249 18.06 -1.21 3.69
CA LEU A 249 17.05 -2.23 3.75
C LEU A 249 17.37 -3.37 2.80
N LYS A 250 16.97 -4.59 3.16
CA LYS A 250 17.19 -5.78 2.35
C LYS A 250 15.87 -6.50 2.13
N PHE A 251 15.69 -7.03 0.94
CA PHE A 251 14.55 -7.88 0.63
C PHE A 251 14.63 -9.17 1.46
N LEU A 252 13.55 -9.48 2.12
CA LEU A 252 13.39 -10.73 2.86
C LEU A 252 12.54 -11.72 2.06
N SER A 253 11.31 -11.36 1.78
CA SER A 253 10.33 -12.19 1.07
C SER A 253 9.09 -11.38 0.70
N GLU A 254 8.30 -11.89 -0.23
CA GLU A 254 6.90 -11.54 -0.34
C GLU A 254 6.13 -11.99 0.91
N SER A 255 5.15 -11.19 1.34
CA SER A 255 4.39 -11.48 2.56
C SER A 255 3.29 -12.52 2.35
N GLU A 256 2.66 -12.58 1.18
CA GLU A 256 1.47 -13.41 0.97
C GLU A 256 1.76 -14.83 0.49
N ASN A 257 2.87 -15.06 -0.17
CA ASN A 257 3.18 -16.33 -0.82
C ASN A 257 4.32 -17.08 -0.11
N LEU A 258 3.97 -17.82 0.94
CA LEU A 258 4.89 -18.74 1.63
C LEU A 258 4.55 -20.21 1.33
N PRO A 259 5.50 -21.02 1.03
CA PRO A 259 6.93 -20.87 0.89
C PRO A 259 7.30 -20.46 -0.54
N THR A 260 8.34 -19.69 -0.70
CA THR A 260 8.90 -19.08 -1.91
C THR A 260 8.05 -19.19 -3.19
N GLN A 261 7.89 -18.12 -3.95
CA GLN A 261 7.15 -18.13 -5.24
C GLN A 261 7.57 -19.26 -6.17
N LYS A 262 8.76 -19.82 -5.99
CA LYS A 262 9.27 -20.99 -6.73
C LYS A 262 8.28 -22.16 -6.73
N ASP A 263 7.61 -22.43 -5.63
CA ASP A 263 6.68 -23.57 -5.52
C ASP A 263 5.36 -23.37 -6.27
N ASN A 264 5.09 -22.14 -6.75
CA ASN A 264 3.90 -21.80 -7.51
C ASN A 264 4.06 -22.03 -9.03
N PHE A 265 5.29 -22.27 -9.51
CA PHE A 265 5.56 -22.47 -10.92
C PHE A 265 5.88 -23.93 -11.27
N PRO A 266 5.56 -24.35 -12.50
CA PRO A 266 6.07 -25.64 -13.02
C PRO A 266 7.61 -25.68 -12.96
N GLU A 267 8.16 -26.86 -12.73
CA GLU A 267 9.61 -27.10 -12.61
C GLU A 267 10.42 -26.52 -13.77
N GLU A 268 9.88 -26.59 -14.99
CA GLU A 268 10.52 -26.05 -16.19
C GLU A 268 10.70 -24.52 -16.12
N ILE A 269 9.72 -23.81 -15.53
CA ILE A 269 9.78 -22.36 -15.35
C ILE A 269 10.78 -22.01 -14.24
N ILE A 270 10.76 -22.74 -13.11
CA ILE A 270 11.70 -22.58 -12.02
C ILE A 270 13.13 -22.69 -12.55
N GLN A 271 13.45 -23.78 -13.26
CA GLN A 271 14.77 -24.01 -13.84
C GLN A 271 15.16 -22.92 -14.84
N ALA A 272 14.22 -22.48 -15.69
CA ALA A 272 14.47 -21.39 -16.64
C ALA A 272 14.84 -20.10 -15.92
N PHE A 273 14.06 -19.70 -14.90
CA PHE A 273 14.34 -18.49 -14.12
C PHE A 273 15.65 -18.59 -13.33
N GLU A 274 15.95 -19.73 -12.72
CA GLU A 274 17.22 -19.98 -12.03
C GLU A 274 18.45 -19.86 -12.97
N ASN A 275 18.29 -20.28 -14.21
CA ASN A 275 19.38 -20.19 -15.20
C ASN A 275 19.64 -18.77 -15.72
N ILE A 276 18.63 -17.90 -15.75
CA ILE A 276 18.75 -16.55 -16.29
C ILE A 276 18.88 -15.47 -15.22
N SER A 277 18.46 -15.73 -13.98
CA SER A 277 18.54 -14.78 -12.86
C SER A 277 19.96 -14.77 -12.26
N ARG A 278 20.46 -13.57 -11.99
CA ARG A 278 21.75 -13.39 -11.29
C ARG A 278 21.60 -13.46 -9.76
N ASN A 279 20.39 -13.18 -9.27
CA ASN A 279 20.05 -13.15 -7.84
C ASN A 279 18.55 -13.30 -7.66
N ILE A 280 18.09 -13.36 -6.40
CA ILE A 280 16.68 -13.51 -6.05
C ILE A 280 15.82 -12.32 -6.53
N VAL A 281 16.34 -11.12 -6.55
CA VAL A 281 15.61 -9.92 -7.00
C VAL A 281 15.25 -10.01 -8.49
N GLU A 282 16.16 -10.49 -9.31
CA GLU A 282 15.88 -10.73 -10.74
C GLU A 282 14.91 -11.90 -10.94
N TYR A 283 15.02 -12.94 -10.12
CA TYR A 283 14.09 -14.06 -10.16
C TYR A 283 12.65 -13.58 -9.91
N GLU A 284 12.43 -12.81 -8.85
CA GLU A 284 11.12 -12.25 -8.52
C GLU A 284 10.61 -11.30 -9.61
N GLN A 285 11.50 -10.51 -10.22
CA GLN A 285 11.11 -9.66 -11.35
C GLN A 285 10.67 -10.47 -12.57
N PHE A 286 11.30 -11.62 -12.85
CA PHE A 286 10.84 -12.51 -13.93
C PHE A 286 9.49 -13.16 -13.60
N ALA A 287 9.23 -13.46 -12.32
CA ALA A 287 7.92 -13.91 -11.87
C ALA A 287 6.84 -12.86 -12.10
N ASP A 288 7.11 -11.57 -11.78
CA ASP A 288 6.21 -10.46 -12.10
C ASP A 288 5.90 -10.34 -13.59
N PHE A 289 6.90 -10.53 -14.44
CA PHE A 289 6.70 -10.49 -15.88
C PHE A 289 5.83 -11.65 -16.38
N LEU A 290 6.04 -12.86 -15.86
CA LEU A 290 5.26 -14.04 -16.24
C LEU A 290 3.80 -13.92 -15.82
N GLU A 291 3.56 -13.50 -14.59
CA GLU A 291 2.21 -13.38 -14.01
C GLU A 291 1.51 -12.07 -14.41
N CYS A 292 2.27 -11.11 -14.96
CA CYS A 292 1.78 -9.77 -15.26
C CYS A 292 1.16 -9.08 -14.01
N ARG A 293 1.88 -9.18 -12.89
CA ARG A 293 1.56 -8.52 -11.62
C ARG A 293 1.88 -7.05 -11.67
#